data_2d6e30351981c6debd30d0f486e1d500
#
_entry.id   2d6e30351981c6debd30d0f486e1d500
#
_cell.length_a   1.000
_cell.length_b   1.000
_cell.length_c   1.000
_cell.angle_alpha   90.00
_cell.angle_beta   90.00
_cell.angle_gamma   90.00
#
_symmetry.space_group_name_H-M   'P 1'
#
loop_
_entity.id
_entity.type
_entity.pdbx_description
1 polymer ?
#
loop_
_entity_poly.entity_id
_entity_poly.type
_entity_poly.pdbx_seq_one_letter_code
_entity_poly.pdbx_strand_id
1 'polypeptide(L)'
;MKVVETDLGEYILQLANDPPSHIIAPAIHLTKEQVSDVFEVKHERPRRTDIPGMCQEAREMLRGHFVTADMGISGANFIVAETGSTLIVTNEGNGRMVTTLPRVHVAITGIEKVVPTLEDLSTLIRLLPRHATGQTISNYVSVTT
;
A
#
# COMPACT_ATOMS: atom_id res chain seq x y z
N MET A 1 7.29 5.04 19.20
CA MET A 1 6.20 4.76 18.24
C MET A 1 6.58 3.50 17.46
N LYS A 2 5.68 2.54 17.32
CA LYS A 2 5.91 1.37 16.48
C LYS A 2 5.34 1.66 15.09
N VAL A 3 6.13 1.51 14.05
CA VAL A 3 5.72 1.67 12.64
C VAL A 3 5.75 0.31 11.97
N VAL A 4 4.71 -0.01 11.21
CA VAL A 4 4.60 -1.26 10.44
C VAL A 4 4.26 -0.91 9.01
N GLU A 5 5.12 -1.33 8.09
CA GLU A 5 4.86 -1.25 6.66
C GLU A 5 3.79 -2.27 6.27
N THR A 6 2.90 -1.88 5.37
CA THR A 6 1.74 -2.70 5.01
C THR A 6 1.68 -3.10 3.55
N ASP A 7 2.48 -2.45 2.69
CA ASP A 7 2.77 -2.97 1.37
C ASP A 7 3.71 -4.17 1.48
N LEU A 8 3.49 -5.20 0.68
CA LEU A 8 4.24 -6.46 0.83
C LEU A 8 5.74 -6.29 0.59
N GLY A 9 6.13 -5.45 -0.37
CA GLY A 9 7.54 -5.19 -0.67
C GLY A 9 8.26 -4.53 0.49
N GLU A 10 7.70 -3.44 0.98
CA GLU A 10 8.24 -2.69 2.13
C GLU A 10 8.18 -3.49 3.42
N TYR A 11 7.12 -4.28 3.62
CA TYR A 11 7.02 -5.17 4.78
C TYR A 11 8.14 -6.21 4.82
N ILE A 12 8.44 -6.84 3.68
CA ILE A 12 9.55 -7.79 3.54
C ILE A 12 10.87 -7.11 3.92
N LEU A 13 11.13 -5.91 3.38
CA LEU A 13 12.34 -5.15 3.69
C LEU A 13 12.42 -4.73 5.15
N GLN A 14 11.30 -4.31 5.73
CA GLN A 14 11.24 -3.99 7.17
C GLN A 14 11.60 -5.20 8.03
N LEU A 15 11.10 -6.38 7.69
CA LEU A 15 11.46 -7.62 8.38
C LEU A 15 12.93 -8.00 8.18
N ALA A 16 13.45 -7.86 6.96
CA ALA A 16 14.84 -8.14 6.62
C ALA A 16 15.83 -7.10 7.22
N ASN A 17 15.34 -5.93 7.65
CA ASN A 17 16.13 -4.77 8.00
C ASN A 17 17.05 -4.33 6.85
N ASP A 18 16.50 -4.26 5.65
CA ASP A 18 17.19 -3.98 4.40
C ASP A 18 16.59 -2.74 3.72
N PRO A 19 17.38 -1.86 3.11
CA PRO A 19 16.89 -0.68 2.42
C PRO A 19 16.24 -1.05 1.07
N PRO A 20 15.26 -0.23 0.59
CA PRO A 20 14.66 -0.45 -0.72
C PRO A 20 15.68 -0.26 -1.84
N SER A 21 15.70 -1.18 -2.79
CA SER A 21 16.57 -1.11 -3.97
C SER A 21 15.92 -0.49 -5.21
N HIS A 22 14.59 -0.36 -5.19
CA HIS A 22 13.81 0.18 -6.30
C HIS A 22 12.56 0.90 -5.78
N ILE A 23 12.13 1.97 -6.46
CA ILE A 23 11.03 2.81 -6.02
C ILE A 23 9.65 2.14 -6.18
N ILE A 24 9.47 1.28 -7.19
CA ILE A 24 8.19 0.62 -7.49
C ILE A 24 8.17 -0.83 -7.01
N ALA A 25 9.33 -1.49 -7.02
CA ALA A 25 9.49 -2.88 -6.60
C ALA A 25 10.62 -2.97 -5.56
N PRO A 26 10.41 -2.48 -4.34
CA PRO A 26 11.48 -2.21 -3.39
C PRO A 26 12.29 -3.46 -3.00
N ALA A 27 11.66 -4.63 -2.95
CA ALA A 27 12.29 -5.91 -2.60
C ALA A 27 12.74 -6.75 -3.82
N ILE A 28 12.87 -6.16 -5.01
CA ILE A 28 13.19 -6.89 -6.26
C ILE A 28 14.54 -7.62 -6.24
N HIS A 29 15.45 -7.19 -5.38
CA HIS A 29 16.77 -7.81 -5.21
C HIS A 29 16.75 -9.09 -4.37
N LEU A 30 15.63 -9.37 -3.66
CA LEU A 30 15.47 -10.56 -2.87
C LEU A 30 14.87 -11.70 -3.69
N THR A 31 15.46 -12.88 -3.59
CA THR A 31 14.89 -14.10 -4.17
C THR A 31 13.73 -14.62 -3.32
N LYS A 32 12.90 -15.46 -3.90
CA LYS A 32 11.80 -16.14 -3.19
C LYS A 32 12.32 -16.91 -1.96
N GLU A 33 13.45 -17.58 -2.11
CA GLU A 33 14.08 -18.35 -1.05
C GLU A 33 14.51 -17.47 0.12
N GLN A 34 15.12 -16.31 -0.17
CA GLN A 34 15.52 -15.33 0.85
C GLN A 34 14.31 -14.74 1.59
N VAL A 35 13.23 -14.42 0.88
CA VAL A 35 11.98 -14.00 1.52
C VAL A 35 11.40 -15.07 2.42
N SER A 36 11.42 -16.34 1.96
CA SER A 36 10.99 -17.50 2.75
C SER A 36 11.79 -17.65 4.04
N ASP A 37 13.11 -17.49 3.98
CA ASP A 37 14.00 -17.57 5.15
C ASP A 37 13.74 -16.40 6.13
N VAL A 38 13.50 -15.19 5.62
CA VAL A 38 13.12 -14.03 6.43
C VAL A 38 11.81 -14.29 7.18
N PHE A 39 10.80 -14.83 6.49
CA PHE A 39 9.49 -15.11 7.11
C PHE A 39 9.60 -16.20 8.17
N GLU A 40 10.32 -17.30 7.91
CA GLU A 40 10.54 -18.36 8.90
C GLU A 40 11.09 -17.82 10.20
N VAL A 41 12.13 -16.97 10.10
CA VAL A 41 12.82 -16.41 11.27
C VAL A 41 11.98 -15.34 11.97
N LYS A 42 11.35 -14.44 11.21
CA LYS A 42 10.67 -13.25 11.78
C LYS A 42 9.24 -13.51 12.23
N HIS A 43 8.56 -14.45 11.58
CA HIS A 43 7.22 -14.85 11.99
C HIS A 43 7.22 -16.03 12.96
N GLU A 44 8.37 -16.67 13.18
CA GLU A 44 8.51 -17.87 14.03
C GLU A 44 7.55 -19.00 13.58
N ARG A 45 7.42 -19.19 12.27
CA ARG A 45 6.54 -20.17 11.63
C ARG A 45 7.32 -21.13 10.73
N PRO A 46 6.78 -22.33 10.47
CA PRO A 46 7.41 -23.26 9.54
C PRO A 46 7.61 -22.64 8.15
N ARG A 47 8.79 -22.87 7.58
CA ARG A 47 9.20 -22.34 6.28
C ARG A 47 8.20 -22.69 5.18
N ARG A 48 7.75 -21.68 4.44
CA ARG A 48 6.93 -21.85 3.24
C ARG A 48 7.73 -21.54 2.00
N THR A 49 7.53 -22.32 0.94
CA THR A 49 8.27 -22.17 -0.33
C THR A 49 7.38 -21.80 -1.51
N ASP A 50 6.06 -21.78 -1.30
CA ASP A 50 5.09 -21.37 -2.30
C ASP A 50 4.66 -19.92 -2.11
N ILE A 51 4.59 -19.17 -3.19
CA ILE A 51 4.24 -17.73 -3.16
C ILE A 51 2.85 -17.49 -2.55
N PRO A 52 1.78 -18.21 -2.93
CA PRO A 52 0.47 -18.01 -2.32
C PRO A 52 0.46 -18.22 -0.81
N GLY A 53 1.18 -19.22 -0.32
CA GLY A 53 1.30 -19.48 1.12
C GLY A 53 2.04 -18.37 1.86
N MET A 54 3.12 -17.81 1.30
CA MET A 54 3.83 -16.68 1.89
C MET A 54 2.96 -15.42 1.89
N CYS A 55 2.21 -15.14 0.82
CA CYS A 55 1.27 -14.02 0.78
C CYS A 55 0.16 -14.16 1.83
N GLN A 56 -0.35 -15.36 2.01
CA GLN A 56 -1.35 -15.65 3.05
C GLN A 56 -0.78 -15.46 4.45
N GLU A 57 0.44 -15.90 4.69
CA GLU A 57 1.13 -15.71 5.96
C GLU A 57 1.35 -14.24 6.28
N ALA A 58 1.85 -13.43 5.34
CA ALA A 58 1.99 -11.99 5.51
C ALA A 58 0.64 -11.33 5.84
N ARG A 59 -0.43 -11.72 5.15
CA ARG A 59 -1.80 -11.24 5.41
C ARG A 59 -2.26 -11.54 6.85
N GLU A 60 -1.99 -12.74 7.35
CA GLU A 60 -2.33 -13.13 8.71
C GLU A 60 -1.56 -12.31 9.75
N MET A 61 -0.26 -12.12 9.52
CA MET A 61 0.60 -11.33 10.40
C MET A 61 0.19 -9.86 10.43
N LEU A 62 -0.09 -9.26 9.28
CA LEU A 62 -0.48 -7.86 9.18
C LEU A 62 -1.89 -7.58 9.70
N ARG A 63 -2.80 -8.58 9.68
CA ARG A 63 -4.19 -8.39 10.10
C ARG A 63 -4.32 -7.80 11.50
N GLY A 64 -3.53 -8.29 12.45
CA GLY A 64 -3.54 -7.78 13.82
C GLY A 64 -3.12 -6.31 13.89
N HIS A 65 -2.13 -5.91 13.10
CA HIS A 65 -1.66 -4.54 13.05
C HIS A 65 -2.70 -3.59 12.48
N PHE A 66 -3.40 -3.97 11.40
CA PHE A 66 -4.49 -3.16 10.85
C PHE A 66 -5.61 -2.89 11.86
N VAL A 67 -5.99 -3.89 12.65
CA VAL A 67 -7.10 -3.78 13.61
C VAL A 67 -6.73 -2.97 14.85
N THR A 68 -5.45 -2.99 15.24
CA THR A 68 -4.99 -2.35 16.50
C THR A 68 -4.24 -1.04 16.28
N ALA A 69 -4.02 -0.62 15.05
CA ALA A 69 -3.31 0.62 14.76
C ALA A 69 -4.10 1.85 15.21
N ASP A 70 -3.44 2.77 15.90
CA ASP A 70 -4.01 4.06 16.29
C ASP A 70 -4.09 5.03 15.11
N MET A 71 -3.14 4.92 14.19
CA MET A 71 -2.98 5.80 13.03
C MET A 71 -2.61 5.02 11.78
N GLY A 72 -3.26 5.34 10.67
CA GLY A 72 -2.86 4.94 9.33
C GLY A 72 -2.18 6.09 8.60
N ILE A 73 -1.09 5.80 7.91
CA ILE A 73 -0.40 6.76 7.05
C ILE A 73 -0.41 6.23 5.63
N SER A 74 -0.83 7.03 4.68
CA SER A 74 -0.80 6.67 3.25
C SER A 74 -0.31 7.81 2.37
N GLY A 75 0.04 7.50 1.14
CA GLY A 75 0.08 8.47 0.08
C GLY A 75 -1.34 8.82 -0.41
N ALA A 76 -1.42 9.76 -1.34
CA ALA A 76 -2.61 10.00 -2.14
C ALA A 76 -2.22 10.25 -3.60
N ASN A 77 -3.03 9.72 -4.53
CA ASN A 77 -2.86 10.01 -5.95
C ASN A 77 -3.37 11.41 -6.30
N PHE A 78 -4.45 11.84 -5.62
CA PHE A 78 -5.02 13.19 -5.78
C PHE A 78 -5.64 13.68 -4.46
N ILE A 79 -5.67 15.02 -4.32
CA ILE A 79 -6.46 15.73 -3.30
C ILE A 79 -7.37 16.70 -4.04
N VAL A 80 -8.67 16.71 -3.69
CA VAL A 80 -9.67 17.61 -4.27
C VAL A 80 -9.83 18.81 -3.38
N ALA A 81 -9.47 19.99 -3.88
CA ALA A 81 -9.47 21.22 -3.09
C ALA A 81 -10.87 21.65 -2.61
N GLU A 82 -11.89 21.51 -3.43
CA GLU A 82 -13.26 21.93 -3.10
C GLU A 82 -13.90 21.13 -1.97
N THR A 83 -13.49 19.86 -1.77
CA THR A 83 -14.10 18.95 -0.79
C THR A 83 -13.14 18.51 0.31
N GLY A 84 -11.84 18.72 0.13
CA GLY A 84 -10.81 18.13 1.00
C GLY A 84 -10.64 16.63 0.83
N SER A 85 -11.28 16.02 -0.15
CA SER A 85 -11.24 14.57 -0.37
C SER A 85 -9.87 14.13 -0.85
N THR A 86 -9.41 12.99 -0.34
CA THR A 86 -8.22 12.30 -0.83
C THR A 86 -8.61 11.10 -1.67
N LEU A 87 -7.89 10.89 -2.76
CA LEU A 87 -8.08 9.74 -3.63
C LEU A 87 -6.83 8.88 -3.69
N ILE A 88 -7.02 7.57 -3.51
CA ILE A 88 -5.97 6.57 -3.66
C ILE A 88 -6.41 5.49 -4.64
N VAL A 89 -5.50 5.12 -5.55
CA VAL A 89 -5.66 3.98 -6.46
C VAL A 89 -4.77 2.86 -5.95
N THR A 90 -5.36 1.72 -5.62
CA THR A 90 -4.64 0.58 -5.03
C THR A 90 -4.92 -0.69 -5.81
N ASN A 91 -3.95 -1.60 -5.87
CA ASN A 91 -4.15 -2.97 -6.35
C ASN A 91 -4.40 -3.96 -5.22
N GLU A 92 -3.97 -3.62 -4.02
CA GLU A 92 -4.03 -4.46 -2.82
C GLU A 92 -4.99 -3.91 -1.79
N GLY A 93 -5.40 -4.74 -0.84
CA GLY A 93 -6.33 -4.33 0.20
C GLY A 93 -5.70 -3.49 1.31
N ASN A 94 -4.37 -3.43 1.41
CA ASN A 94 -3.64 -2.69 2.44
C ASN A 94 -4.02 -1.20 2.47
N GLY A 95 -4.05 -0.52 1.33
CA GLY A 95 -4.42 0.89 1.25
C GLY A 95 -5.80 1.18 1.83
N ARG A 96 -6.81 0.33 1.55
CA ARG A 96 -8.15 0.48 2.13
C ARG A 96 -8.14 0.26 3.64
N MET A 97 -7.43 -0.75 4.12
CA MET A 97 -7.36 -1.04 5.56
C MET A 97 -6.65 0.07 6.32
N VAL A 98 -5.59 0.64 5.77
CA VAL A 98 -4.87 1.77 6.36
C VAL A 98 -5.73 3.03 6.44
N THR A 99 -6.58 3.27 5.43
CA THR A 99 -7.42 4.47 5.38
C THR A 99 -8.73 4.35 6.18
N THR A 100 -9.20 3.14 6.49
CA THR A 100 -10.55 2.93 7.06
C THR A 100 -10.57 2.35 8.47
N LEU A 101 -9.57 1.57 8.88
CA LEU A 101 -9.59 0.89 10.18
C LEU A 101 -9.04 1.74 11.33
N PRO A 102 -7.90 2.45 11.19
CA PRO A 102 -7.39 3.31 12.24
C PRO A 102 -8.31 4.50 12.53
N ARG A 103 -8.27 4.99 13.77
CA ARG A 103 -9.06 6.16 14.19
C ARG A 103 -8.59 7.47 13.57
N VAL A 104 -7.33 7.53 13.19
CA VAL A 104 -6.71 8.70 12.54
C VAL A 104 -6.06 8.22 11.25
N HIS A 105 -6.34 8.92 10.16
CA HIS A 105 -5.67 8.71 8.88
C HIS A 105 -4.93 9.98 8.47
N VAL A 106 -3.68 9.83 8.08
CA VAL A 106 -2.83 10.91 7.56
C VAL A 106 -2.44 10.58 6.13
N ALA A 107 -2.87 11.38 5.17
CA ALA A 107 -2.44 11.30 3.78
C ALA A 107 -1.29 12.27 3.52
N ILE A 108 -0.18 11.78 2.99
CA ILE A 108 0.99 12.58 2.63
C ILE A 108 1.15 12.55 1.12
N THR A 109 1.15 13.73 0.49
CA THR A 109 1.31 13.82 -0.97
C THR A 109 1.96 15.16 -1.37
N GLY A 110 2.48 15.22 -2.59
CA GLY A 110 3.00 16.46 -3.15
C GLY A 110 1.89 17.42 -3.55
N ILE A 111 2.17 18.73 -3.50
CA ILE A 111 1.21 19.79 -3.85
C ILE A 111 0.73 19.70 -5.30
N GLU A 112 1.51 19.11 -6.18
CA GLU A 112 1.18 18.88 -7.59
C GLU A 112 0.05 17.87 -7.80
N LYS A 113 -0.37 17.15 -6.74
CA LYS A 113 -1.48 16.21 -6.75
C LYS A 113 -2.82 16.87 -6.39
N VAL A 114 -2.81 18.15 -6.05
CA VAL A 114 -4.03 18.89 -5.74
C VAL A 114 -4.77 19.24 -7.03
N VAL A 115 -6.04 18.88 -7.10
CA VAL A 115 -6.95 19.22 -8.20
C VAL A 115 -8.08 20.10 -7.70
N PRO A 116 -8.60 21.05 -8.51
CA PRO A 116 -9.62 21.97 -8.04
C PRO A 116 -10.93 21.30 -7.66
N THR A 117 -11.48 20.44 -8.54
CA THR A 117 -12.84 19.93 -8.46
C THR A 117 -12.92 18.41 -8.62
N LEU A 118 -14.07 17.82 -8.27
CA LEU A 118 -14.35 16.41 -8.55
C LEU A 118 -14.47 16.13 -10.06
N GLU A 119 -14.86 17.10 -10.86
CA GLU A 119 -14.93 16.97 -12.31
C GLU A 119 -13.51 16.82 -12.92
N ASP A 120 -12.58 17.66 -12.49
CA ASP A 120 -11.17 17.55 -12.87
C ASP A 120 -10.60 16.19 -12.47
N LEU A 121 -10.88 15.77 -11.22
CA LEU A 121 -10.48 14.46 -10.73
C LEU A 121 -11.02 13.33 -11.62
N SER A 122 -12.30 13.37 -11.99
CA SER A 122 -12.93 12.37 -12.87
C SER A 122 -12.20 12.23 -14.20
N THR A 123 -11.76 13.35 -14.76
CA THR A 123 -10.97 13.37 -16.01
C THR A 123 -9.61 12.70 -15.82
N LEU A 124 -8.91 13.02 -14.74
CA LEU A 124 -7.58 12.48 -14.45
C LEU A 124 -7.59 10.97 -14.12
N ILE A 125 -8.62 10.50 -13.39
CA ILE A 125 -8.79 9.07 -13.09
C ILE A 125 -8.95 8.24 -14.38
N ARG A 126 -9.57 8.78 -15.41
CA ARG A 126 -9.71 8.11 -16.71
C ARG A 126 -8.39 8.03 -17.49
N LEU A 127 -7.49 8.96 -17.26
CA LEU A 127 -6.17 9.00 -17.91
C LEU A 127 -5.16 8.12 -17.18
N LEU A 128 -5.17 8.10 -15.86
CA LEU A 128 -4.18 7.43 -15.03
C LEU A 128 -3.94 5.95 -15.42
N PRO A 129 -4.95 5.07 -15.48
CA PRO A 129 -4.74 3.67 -15.85
C PRO A 129 -4.24 3.50 -17.29
N ARG A 130 -4.65 4.37 -18.21
CA ARG A 130 -4.19 4.33 -19.60
C ARG A 130 -2.72 4.64 -19.72
N HIS A 131 -2.24 5.63 -18.99
CA HIS A 131 -0.82 6.00 -19.00
C HIS A 131 0.06 5.04 -18.22
N ALA A 132 -0.45 4.51 -17.10
CA ALA A 132 0.33 3.62 -16.24
C ALA A 132 0.49 2.20 -16.82
N THR A 133 -0.60 1.62 -17.35
CA THR A 133 -0.64 0.19 -17.71
C THR A 133 -1.37 -0.10 -19.01
N GLY A 134 -1.85 0.92 -19.75
CA GLY A 134 -2.65 0.76 -20.96
C GLY A 134 -4.09 0.28 -20.72
N GLN A 135 -4.53 0.22 -19.47
CA GLN A 135 -5.90 -0.20 -19.12
C GLN A 135 -6.93 0.89 -19.42
N THR A 136 -8.13 0.48 -19.79
CA THR A 136 -9.23 1.41 -20.11
C THR A 136 -9.95 1.93 -18.87
N ILE A 137 -9.92 1.19 -17.76
CA ILE A 137 -10.56 1.52 -16.48
C ILE A 137 -9.68 1.11 -15.31
N SER A 138 -9.87 1.79 -14.17
CA SER A 138 -9.34 1.38 -12.87
C SER A 138 -10.49 0.96 -11.96
N ASN A 139 -10.38 -0.21 -11.33
CA ASN A 139 -11.42 -0.77 -10.47
C ASN A 139 -11.20 -0.49 -8.97
N TYR A 140 -9.99 -0.11 -8.59
CA TYR A 140 -9.61 0.03 -7.19
C TYR A 140 -9.31 1.50 -6.86
N VAL A 141 -10.34 2.32 -6.97
CA VAL A 141 -10.31 3.73 -6.60
C VAL A 141 -11.08 3.92 -5.31
N SER A 142 -10.43 4.50 -4.32
CA SER A 142 -11.05 4.84 -3.03
C SER A 142 -10.95 6.34 -2.81
N VAL A 143 -12.06 6.96 -2.42
CA VAL A 143 -12.14 8.37 -2.05
C VAL A 143 -12.50 8.43 -0.56
N THR A 144 -11.76 9.24 0.18
CA THR A 144 -12.00 9.51 1.60
C THR A 144 -12.18 11.01 1.79
N THR A 145 -13.25 11.40 2.46
CA THR A 145 -13.58 12.82 2.76
C THR A 145 -13.60 13.03 4.25
#